data_65de645dc3acdb46679314e532248704
#
_entry.id   65de645dc3acdb46679314e532248704
#
_cell.length_a   1.000
_cell.length_b   1.000
_cell.length_c   1.000
_cell.angle_alpha   90.00
_cell.angle_beta   90.00
_cell.angle_gamma   90.00
#
_symmetry.space_group_name_H-M   'P 1'
#
loop_
_entity.id
_entity.type
_entity.pdbx_description
1 polymer ?
#
loop_
_entity_poly.entity_id
_entity_poly.type
_entity_poly.pdbx_seq_one_letter_code
_entity_poly.pdbx_strand_id
1 'polypeptide(L)'
;MFLMSSTEEVIIIGSGPAGYTAGLYTGRAMLKPKLFAGFASGGQLMLTSDIENFPGYPEGIGGPEMMMELRAQAARFGCDIIDKNVDSIDTSSRPFKINVGKEQFLTKSIIITTGAEAIWLDAGNEEKHKGQGISTCATCDGAFFRDKEVIVVGGGDSAMEEATFLTRFCSKVTIVNRREELRASQIMADRARDNDKIGWKLNRVVKEWVGEQGNFEGVVLVDTISGLSLIHISEPTRQEARAYAVFCLK
;
A
#
# COMPACT_ATOMS: atom_id res chain seq x y z
N MET A 1 43.99 -8.97 -8.01
CA MET A 1 43.48 -8.91 -9.38
C MET A 1 42.02 -8.55 -9.26
N PHE A 2 41.71 -7.24 -9.34
CA PHE A 2 40.34 -6.78 -9.33
C PHE A 2 39.72 -7.21 -10.66
N LEU A 3 38.76 -8.13 -10.62
CA LEU A 3 37.89 -8.39 -11.76
C LEU A 3 37.19 -7.06 -12.09
N MET A 4 37.52 -6.47 -13.24
CA MET A 4 36.77 -5.33 -13.76
C MET A 4 35.32 -5.82 -13.93
N SER A 5 34.43 -5.38 -13.04
CA SER A 5 33.01 -5.66 -13.17
C SER A 5 32.53 -5.02 -14.48
N SER A 6 31.93 -5.83 -15.36
CA SER A 6 31.31 -5.30 -16.57
C SER A 6 30.25 -4.26 -16.19
N THR A 7 30.20 -3.16 -16.95
CA THR A 7 29.13 -2.16 -16.74
C THR A 7 27.82 -2.72 -17.27
N GLU A 8 26.85 -2.87 -16.41
CA GLU A 8 25.48 -3.30 -16.76
C GLU A 8 24.75 -2.23 -17.59
N GLU A 9 23.93 -2.64 -18.53
CA GLU A 9 23.09 -1.69 -19.29
C GLU A 9 22.01 -1.08 -18.40
N VAL A 10 21.37 -1.91 -17.56
CA VAL A 10 20.33 -1.50 -16.63
C VAL A 10 20.34 -2.34 -15.36
N ILE A 11 20.23 -1.68 -14.22
CA ILE A 11 19.96 -2.32 -12.93
C ILE A 11 18.59 -1.85 -12.44
N ILE A 12 17.78 -2.84 -12.00
CA ILE A 12 16.45 -2.65 -11.44
C ILE A 12 16.53 -2.89 -9.93
N ILE A 13 15.94 -2.01 -9.13
CA ILE A 13 15.95 -2.12 -7.67
C ILE A 13 14.52 -2.22 -7.17
N GLY A 14 14.18 -3.38 -6.58
CA GLY A 14 12.86 -3.73 -6.11
C GLY A 14 12.19 -4.80 -6.96
N SER A 15 11.39 -5.65 -6.33
CA SER A 15 10.81 -6.88 -6.90
C SER A 15 9.29 -6.97 -6.78
N GLY A 16 8.62 -5.85 -6.57
CA GLY A 16 7.17 -5.78 -6.72
C GLY A 16 6.75 -5.96 -8.19
N PRO A 17 5.45 -5.88 -8.52
CA PRO A 17 4.95 -6.01 -9.90
C PRO A 17 5.65 -5.07 -10.87
N ALA A 18 5.98 -3.85 -10.45
CA ALA A 18 6.70 -2.88 -11.25
C ALA A 18 8.12 -3.36 -11.60
N GLY A 19 8.83 -3.96 -10.63
CA GLY A 19 10.19 -4.47 -10.83
C GLY A 19 10.24 -5.63 -11.80
N TYR A 20 9.39 -6.63 -11.62
CA TYR A 20 9.33 -7.77 -12.55
C TYR A 20 8.82 -7.37 -13.94
N THR A 21 7.88 -6.43 -14.02
CA THR A 21 7.46 -5.86 -15.31
C THR A 21 8.63 -5.14 -16.00
N ALA A 22 9.39 -4.33 -15.28
CA ALA A 22 10.60 -3.69 -15.83
C ALA A 22 11.63 -4.74 -16.28
N GLY A 23 11.85 -5.79 -15.48
CA GLY A 23 12.73 -6.91 -15.81
C GLY A 23 12.32 -7.65 -17.08
N LEU A 24 11.02 -7.91 -17.22
CA LEU A 24 10.44 -8.53 -18.40
C LEU A 24 10.72 -7.69 -19.66
N TYR A 25 10.37 -6.41 -19.65
CA TYR A 25 10.48 -5.57 -20.86
C TYR A 25 11.93 -5.23 -21.21
N THR A 26 12.80 -4.97 -20.22
CA THR A 26 14.23 -4.74 -20.47
C THR A 26 14.93 -6.02 -20.93
N GLY A 27 14.51 -7.18 -20.43
CA GLY A 27 14.95 -8.48 -20.92
C GLY A 27 14.57 -8.71 -22.38
N ARG A 28 13.31 -8.45 -22.74
CA ARG A 28 12.83 -8.51 -24.13
C ARG A 28 13.55 -7.53 -25.05
N ALA A 29 13.98 -6.39 -24.53
CA ALA A 29 14.82 -5.43 -25.28
C ALA A 29 16.29 -5.85 -25.37
N MET A 30 16.66 -7.06 -24.93
CA MET A 30 18.02 -7.63 -24.98
C MET A 30 19.04 -6.84 -24.14
N LEU A 31 18.58 -6.09 -23.11
CA LEU A 31 19.45 -5.29 -22.25
C LEU A 31 20.09 -6.11 -21.12
N LYS A 32 19.76 -7.40 -20.99
CA LYS A 32 20.26 -8.31 -19.94
C LYS A 32 20.17 -7.67 -18.53
N PRO A 33 18.96 -7.26 -18.09
CA PRO A 33 18.81 -6.53 -16.86
C PRO A 33 19.23 -7.36 -15.65
N LYS A 34 19.84 -6.70 -14.65
CA LYS A 34 20.07 -7.23 -13.32
C LYS A 34 19.06 -6.61 -12.36
N LEU A 35 18.30 -7.45 -11.63
CA LEU A 35 17.28 -7.01 -10.71
C LEU A 35 17.66 -7.39 -9.28
N PHE A 36 17.82 -6.42 -8.41
CA PHE A 36 18.00 -6.65 -6.97
C PHE A 36 16.63 -6.69 -6.30
N ALA A 37 16.22 -7.91 -5.93
CA ALA A 37 14.88 -8.19 -5.42
C ALA A 37 14.69 -7.83 -3.94
N GLY A 38 15.77 -7.71 -3.19
CA GLY A 38 15.73 -7.62 -1.74
C GLY A 38 15.56 -9.00 -1.08
N PHE A 39 15.70 -9.06 0.24
CA PHE A 39 15.48 -10.31 0.99
C PHE A 39 13.99 -10.67 1.09
N ALA A 40 13.09 -9.67 1.12
CA ALA A 40 11.64 -9.85 1.09
C ALA A 40 11.13 -9.65 -0.35
N SER A 41 11.53 -10.55 -1.27
CA SER A 41 11.17 -10.42 -2.68
C SER A 41 9.68 -10.62 -2.93
N GLY A 42 9.12 -9.88 -3.92
CA GLY A 42 7.72 -9.91 -4.29
C GLY A 42 6.90 -8.71 -3.78
N GLY A 43 7.43 -7.98 -2.79
CA GLY A 43 6.79 -6.76 -2.27
C GLY A 43 5.48 -7.03 -1.51
N GLN A 44 4.63 -6.01 -1.42
CA GLN A 44 3.41 -6.05 -0.59
C GLN A 44 2.40 -7.11 -1.04
N LEU A 45 2.36 -7.48 -2.31
CA LEU A 45 1.43 -8.50 -2.79
C LEU A 45 1.72 -9.89 -2.23
N MET A 46 2.91 -10.14 -1.69
CA MET A 46 3.20 -11.39 -0.96
C MET A 46 2.37 -11.56 0.32
N LEU A 47 1.78 -10.46 0.82
CA LEU A 47 0.94 -10.42 2.02
C LEU A 47 -0.56 -10.38 1.69
N THR A 48 -0.91 -10.33 0.40
CA THR A 48 -2.30 -10.22 -0.07
C THR A 48 -2.83 -11.60 -0.43
N SER A 49 -4.00 -11.98 0.12
CA SER A 49 -4.63 -13.28 -0.17
C SER A 49 -5.15 -13.33 -1.60
N ASP A 50 -5.96 -12.36 -1.98
CA ASP A 50 -6.66 -12.34 -3.26
C ASP A 50 -6.44 -11.02 -4.00
N ILE A 51 -6.09 -11.12 -5.30
CA ILE A 51 -5.90 -9.99 -6.20
C ILE A 51 -6.93 -10.12 -7.32
N GLU A 52 -7.91 -9.21 -7.34
CA GLU A 52 -8.99 -9.18 -8.32
C GLU A 52 -8.85 -8.05 -9.35
N ASN A 53 -7.92 -7.13 -9.09
CA ASN A 53 -7.76 -5.89 -9.87
C ASN A 53 -6.53 -5.88 -10.80
N PHE A 54 -5.88 -7.04 -11.01
CA PHE A 54 -4.79 -7.16 -11.97
C PHE A 54 -5.31 -7.76 -13.29
N PRO A 55 -5.19 -7.04 -14.44
CA PRO A 55 -5.68 -7.54 -15.72
C PRO A 55 -5.01 -8.85 -16.14
N GLY A 56 -5.79 -9.82 -16.58
CA GLY A 56 -5.32 -11.13 -17.03
C GLY A 56 -5.78 -12.29 -16.13
N TYR A 57 -6.32 -12.00 -14.95
CA TYR A 57 -6.84 -12.99 -14.00
C TYR A 57 -8.33 -12.71 -13.71
N PRO A 58 -9.25 -13.18 -14.58
CA PRO A 58 -10.68 -12.84 -14.47
C PRO A 58 -11.35 -13.41 -13.21
N GLU A 59 -10.80 -14.48 -12.66
CA GLU A 59 -11.29 -15.12 -11.43
C GLU A 59 -10.49 -14.69 -10.17
N GLY A 60 -9.58 -13.70 -10.33
CA GLY A 60 -8.61 -13.36 -9.29
C GLY A 60 -7.42 -14.33 -9.23
N ILE A 61 -6.45 -14.01 -8.40
CA ILE A 61 -5.27 -14.85 -8.15
C ILE A 61 -4.69 -14.54 -6.77
N GLY A 62 -4.11 -15.53 -6.10
CA GLY A 62 -3.37 -15.30 -4.85
C GLY A 62 -2.13 -14.43 -5.06
N GLY A 63 -1.90 -13.48 -4.15
CA GLY A 63 -0.78 -12.56 -4.27
C GLY A 63 0.58 -13.24 -4.42
N PRO A 64 0.96 -14.21 -3.54
CA PRO A 64 2.21 -14.95 -3.68
C PRO A 64 2.32 -15.71 -5.01
N GLU A 65 1.24 -16.30 -5.49
CA GLU A 65 1.20 -17.06 -6.76
C GLU A 65 1.48 -16.11 -7.92
N MET A 66 0.76 -15.00 -8.02
CA MET A 66 1.00 -13.98 -9.06
C MET A 66 2.43 -13.47 -9.04
N MET A 67 3.01 -13.21 -7.87
CA MET A 67 4.38 -12.71 -7.77
C MET A 67 5.41 -13.75 -8.21
N MET A 68 5.17 -15.04 -7.95
CA MET A 68 6.00 -16.13 -8.48
C MET A 68 5.93 -16.23 -10.01
N GLU A 69 4.74 -16.07 -10.59
CA GLU A 69 4.56 -16.08 -12.04
C GLU A 69 5.28 -14.90 -12.71
N LEU A 70 5.13 -13.69 -12.16
CA LEU A 70 5.82 -12.49 -12.67
C LEU A 70 7.34 -12.62 -12.59
N ARG A 71 7.88 -13.19 -11.48
CA ARG A 71 9.30 -13.50 -11.33
C ARG A 71 9.78 -14.47 -12.39
N ALA A 72 9.06 -15.58 -12.55
CA ALA A 72 9.39 -16.60 -13.54
C ALA A 72 9.35 -16.05 -14.98
N GLN A 73 8.38 -15.19 -15.27
CA GLN A 73 8.25 -14.54 -16.58
C GLN A 73 9.44 -13.60 -16.85
N ALA A 74 9.84 -12.76 -15.89
CA ALA A 74 11.01 -11.89 -16.03
C ALA A 74 12.31 -12.70 -16.25
N ALA A 75 12.52 -13.73 -15.44
CA ALA A 75 13.68 -14.63 -15.54
C ALA A 75 13.74 -15.35 -16.91
N ARG A 76 12.59 -15.79 -17.44
CA ARG A 76 12.51 -16.44 -18.77
C ARG A 76 13.04 -15.55 -19.89
N PHE A 77 12.91 -14.23 -19.77
CA PHE A 77 13.43 -13.28 -20.75
C PHE A 77 14.83 -12.75 -20.43
N GLY A 78 15.54 -13.43 -19.51
CA GLY A 78 16.96 -13.16 -19.25
C GLY A 78 17.21 -12.06 -18.21
N CYS A 79 16.22 -11.75 -17.36
CA CYS A 79 16.45 -10.93 -16.19
C CYS A 79 17.20 -11.73 -15.14
N ASP A 80 18.40 -11.26 -14.74
CA ASP A 80 19.18 -11.82 -13.65
C ASP A 80 18.65 -11.28 -12.30
N ILE A 81 17.93 -12.13 -11.55
CA ILE A 81 17.26 -11.76 -10.31
C ILE A 81 18.08 -12.19 -9.12
N ILE A 82 18.48 -11.22 -8.30
CA ILE A 82 19.37 -11.38 -7.14
C ILE A 82 18.60 -11.03 -5.87
N ASP A 83 18.44 -11.98 -4.96
CA ASP A 83 17.76 -11.81 -3.67
C ASP A 83 18.71 -11.18 -2.62
N LYS A 84 19.16 -9.96 -2.89
CA LYS A 84 20.00 -9.14 -2.01
C LYS A 84 19.46 -7.71 -1.94
N ASN A 85 19.63 -7.05 -0.80
CA ASN A 85 19.31 -5.64 -0.65
C ASN A 85 20.38 -4.76 -1.30
N VAL A 86 19.98 -3.66 -1.89
CA VAL A 86 20.85 -2.56 -2.29
C VAL A 86 21.05 -1.67 -1.07
N ASP A 87 22.31 -1.42 -0.70
CA ASP A 87 22.63 -0.59 0.46
C ASP A 87 22.68 0.90 0.12
N SER A 88 23.24 1.22 -1.06
CA SER A 88 23.33 2.61 -1.53
C SER A 88 23.52 2.73 -3.03
N ILE A 89 23.17 3.90 -3.54
CA ILE A 89 23.28 4.29 -4.95
C ILE A 89 24.10 5.58 -5.02
N ASP A 90 25.15 5.60 -5.85
CA ASP A 90 25.90 6.80 -6.19
C ASP A 90 25.62 7.20 -7.64
N THR A 91 24.92 8.31 -7.81
CA THR A 91 24.56 8.89 -9.11
C THR A 91 25.39 10.14 -9.47
N SER A 92 26.42 10.45 -8.70
CA SER A 92 27.25 11.64 -8.89
C SER A 92 28.06 11.61 -10.19
N SER A 93 28.32 10.42 -10.72
CA SER A 93 29.08 10.21 -11.96
C SER A 93 28.50 9.04 -12.76
N ARG A 94 28.84 8.95 -14.04
CA ARG A 94 28.53 7.79 -14.90
C ARG A 94 29.76 6.98 -15.18
N PRO A 95 29.66 5.62 -15.20
CA PRO A 95 28.51 4.82 -14.87
C PRO A 95 28.10 4.98 -13.40
N PHE A 96 26.80 4.82 -13.11
CA PHE A 96 26.28 4.83 -11.73
C PHE A 96 26.81 3.65 -10.94
N LYS A 97 26.96 3.82 -9.61
CA LYS A 97 27.47 2.78 -8.73
C LYS A 97 26.35 2.31 -7.80
N ILE A 98 26.21 1.00 -7.71
CA ILE A 98 25.25 0.33 -6.82
C ILE A 98 26.05 -0.51 -5.84
N ASN A 99 25.90 -0.26 -4.55
CA ASN A 99 26.58 -1.02 -3.50
C ASN A 99 25.63 -2.06 -2.88
N VAL A 100 26.10 -3.30 -2.80
CA VAL A 100 25.35 -4.46 -2.30
C VAL A 100 26.25 -5.26 -1.39
N GLY A 101 26.17 -5.11 -0.09
CA GLY A 101 27.10 -5.70 0.86
C GLY A 101 28.55 -5.24 0.61
N LYS A 102 29.41 -6.17 0.24
CA LYS A 102 30.82 -5.88 -0.11
C LYS A 102 31.07 -5.73 -1.61
N GLU A 103 30.03 -5.91 -2.41
CA GLU A 103 30.11 -5.86 -3.87
C GLU A 103 29.69 -4.49 -4.39
N GLN A 104 30.32 -4.05 -5.50
CA GLN A 104 29.93 -2.84 -6.20
C GLN A 104 29.64 -3.18 -7.66
N PHE A 105 28.49 -2.74 -8.14
CA PHE A 105 28.05 -2.88 -9.52
C PHE A 105 28.04 -1.52 -10.22
N LEU A 106 28.46 -1.54 -11.48
CA LEU A 106 28.40 -0.36 -12.35
C LEU A 106 27.27 -0.49 -13.34
N THR A 107 26.52 0.58 -13.58
CA THR A 107 25.40 0.56 -14.53
C THR A 107 25.25 1.89 -15.28
N LYS A 108 24.76 1.79 -16.53
CA LYS A 108 24.44 2.96 -17.35
C LYS A 108 23.10 3.59 -16.95
N SER A 109 22.14 2.75 -16.50
CA SER A 109 20.77 3.16 -16.15
C SER A 109 20.27 2.44 -14.90
N ILE A 110 19.40 3.10 -14.13
CA ILE A 110 18.77 2.55 -12.95
C ILE A 110 17.25 2.71 -13.09
N ILE A 111 16.52 1.65 -12.75
CA ILE A 111 15.06 1.69 -12.59
C ILE A 111 14.75 1.43 -11.12
N ILE A 112 14.13 2.40 -10.44
CA ILE A 112 13.78 2.31 -9.03
C ILE A 112 12.32 1.87 -8.92
N THR A 113 12.09 0.70 -8.32
CA THR A 113 10.78 0.07 -8.15
C THR A 113 10.58 -0.43 -6.71
N THR A 114 11.12 0.34 -5.76
CA THR A 114 11.14 -0.05 -4.34
C THR A 114 9.77 0.04 -3.66
N GLY A 115 8.76 0.56 -4.37
CA GLY A 115 7.40 0.65 -3.86
C GLY A 115 7.25 1.70 -2.76
N ALA A 116 6.23 1.50 -1.95
CA ALA A 116 5.93 2.29 -0.76
C ALA A 116 5.43 1.37 0.35
N GLU A 117 5.63 1.76 1.59
CA GLU A 117 5.07 1.09 2.75
C GLU A 117 3.92 1.90 3.32
N ALA A 118 2.90 1.20 3.77
CA ALA A 118 1.81 1.82 4.49
C ALA A 118 2.30 2.34 5.84
N ILE A 119 1.93 3.57 6.17
CA ILE A 119 2.20 4.11 7.49
C ILE A 119 0.99 3.83 8.37
N TRP A 120 1.17 2.91 9.31
CA TRP A 120 0.15 2.52 10.27
C TRP A 120 0.00 3.57 11.38
N LEU A 121 -1.13 3.55 12.08
CA LEU A 121 -1.41 4.53 13.13
C LEU A 121 -0.75 4.20 14.47
N ASP A 122 -0.32 2.97 14.67
CA ASP A 122 0.17 2.43 15.94
C ASP A 122 -0.89 2.52 17.06
N ALA A 123 -2.16 2.41 16.71
CA ALA A 123 -3.27 2.40 17.65
C ALA A 123 -3.44 1.01 18.30
N GLY A 124 -4.03 0.98 19.51
CA GLY A 124 -4.23 -0.27 20.22
C GLY A 124 -4.96 -1.33 19.38
N ASN A 125 -4.49 -2.58 19.43
CA ASN A 125 -5.02 -3.75 18.73
C ASN A 125 -4.91 -3.71 17.19
N GLU A 126 -4.15 -2.78 16.59
CA GLU A 126 -4.03 -2.61 15.14
C GLU A 126 -3.61 -3.90 14.42
N GLU A 127 -2.60 -4.59 14.94
CA GLU A 127 -2.06 -5.82 14.33
C GLU A 127 -3.10 -6.93 14.16
N LYS A 128 -4.09 -7.02 15.05
CA LYS A 128 -5.13 -8.06 14.96
C LYS A 128 -6.08 -7.87 13.80
N HIS A 129 -6.18 -6.65 13.29
CA HIS A 129 -7.21 -6.27 12.30
C HIS A 129 -6.64 -5.89 10.94
N LYS A 130 -5.31 -5.90 10.76
CA LYS A 130 -4.67 -5.67 9.45
C LYS A 130 -5.14 -6.69 8.43
N GLY A 131 -5.72 -6.22 7.31
CA GLY A 131 -6.35 -7.08 6.31
C GLY A 131 -7.64 -7.80 6.74
N GLN A 132 -8.12 -7.54 7.97
CA GLN A 132 -9.33 -8.14 8.55
C GLN A 132 -10.23 -7.06 9.16
N GLY A 133 -10.41 -5.95 8.47
CA GLY A 133 -11.20 -4.80 8.89
C GLY A 133 -10.45 -3.48 8.77
N ILE A 134 -9.11 -3.50 8.77
CA ILE A 134 -8.27 -2.32 8.53
C ILE A 134 -7.51 -2.52 7.22
N SER A 135 -7.61 -1.55 6.32
CA SER A 135 -6.91 -1.50 5.04
C SER A 135 -6.17 -0.18 4.88
N THR A 136 -5.16 -0.17 4.03
CA THR A 136 -4.39 1.02 3.62
C THR A 136 -4.53 1.33 2.14
N CYS A 137 -5.45 0.65 1.43
CA CYS A 137 -5.65 0.81 -0.01
C CYS A 137 -7.15 0.74 -0.35
N ALA A 138 -7.81 1.89 -0.47
CA ALA A 138 -9.22 1.93 -0.82
C ALA A 138 -9.52 1.36 -2.22
N THR A 139 -8.61 1.58 -3.19
CA THR A 139 -8.78 1.06 -4.56
C THR A 139 -8.61 -0.45 -4.65
N CYS A 140 -7.85 -1.06 -3.72
CA CYS A 140 -7.67 -2.50 -3.65
C CYS A 140 -8.88 -3.18 -3.01
N ASP A 141 -9.29 -2.66 -1.85
CA ASP A 141 -10.19 -3.36 -0.93
C ASP A 141 -11.60 -2.78 -0.86
N GLY A 142 -11.83 -1.60 -1.47
CA GLY A 142 -13.10 -0.88 -1.35
C GLY A 142 -14.33 -1.71 -1.78
N ALA A 143 -14.17 -2.60 -2.76
CA ALA A 143 -15.25 -3.46 -3.23
C ALA A 143 -15.75 -4.47 -2.17
N PHE A 144 -14.86 -4.91 -1.24
CA PHE A 144 -15.22 -5.82 -0.15
C PHE A 144 -16.09 -5.17 0.93
N PHE A 145 -16.15 -3.83 0.93
CA PHE A 145 -16.93 -3.04 1.89
C PHE A 145 -18.20 -2.45 1.31
N ARG A 146 -18.75 -3.10 0.27
CA ARG A 146 -20.02 -2.69 -0.35
C ARG A 146 -21.13 -2.65 0.69
N ASP A 147 -21.91 -1.53 0.65
CA ASP A 147 -23.05 -1.25 1.52
C ASP A 147 -22.72 -1.17 3.02
N LYS A 148 -21.42 -1.09 3.38
CA LYS A 148 -20.97 -0.93 4.76
C LYS A 148 -20.67 0.53 5.09
N GLU A 149 -20.66 0.84 6.39
CA GLU A 149 -20.12 2.10 6.88
C GLU A 149 -18.61 1.95 7.07
N VAL A 150 -17.84 2.93 6.62
CA VAL A 150 -16.38 2.90 6.73
C VAL A 150 -15.83 4.20 7.32
N ILE A 151 -14.63 4.10 7.90
CA ILE A 151 -13.91 5.26 8.43
C ILE A 151 -12.63 5.44 7.59
N VAL A 152 -12.34 6.68 7.19
CA VAL A 152 -11.07 7.05 6.58
C VAL A 152 -10.31 7.95 7.57
N VAL A 153 -9.11 7.52 7.95
CA VAL A 153 -8.29 8.27 8.92
C VAL A 153 -7.23 9.08 8.19
N GLY A 154 -7.36 10.39 8.24
CA GLY A 154 -6.42 11.31 7.61
C GLY A 154 -7.06 12.63 7.23
N GLY A 155 -6.25 13.61 6.83
CA GLY A 155 -6.70 14.94 6.44
C GLY A 155 -5.91 15.53 5.27
N GLY A 156 -5.19 14.72 4.52
CA GLY A 156 -4.46 15.10 3.30
C GLY A 156 -5.25 14.75 2.03
N ASP A 157 -4.70 15.09 0.87
CA ASP A 157 -5.32 14.82 -0.45
C ASP A 157 -5.68 13.36 -0.63
N SER A 158 -4.78 12.43 -0.26
CA SER A 158 -5.05 10.99 -0.36
C SER A 158 -6.28 10.57 0.44
N ALA A 159 -6.46 11.10 1.66
CA ALA A 159 -7.64 10.78 2.47
C ALA A 159 -8.94 11.28 1.82
N MET A 160 -8.92 12.47 1.22
CA MET A 160 -10.07 13.03 0.50
C MET A 160 -10.41 12.23 -0.75
N GLU A 161 -9.38 11.86 -1.52
CA GLU A 161 -9.52 11.06 -2.73
C GLU A 161 -10.11 9.69 -2.43
N GLU A 162 -9.52 8.96 -1.47
CA GLU A 162 -9.98 7.62 -1.12
C GLU A 162 -11.35 7.64 -0.43
N ALA A 163 -11.64 8.62 0.43
CA ALA A 163 -12.98 8.78 0.98
C ALA A 163 -14.01 8.99 -0.12
N THR A 164 -13.73 9.86 -1.09
CA THR A 164 -14.61 10.09 -2.24
C THR A 164 -14.77 8.83 -3.10
N PHE A 165 -13.68 8.09 -3.31
CA PHE A 165 -13.72 6.82 -4.05
C PHE A 165 -14.62 5.77 -3.36
N LEU A 166 -14.48 5.62 -2.04
CA LEU A 166 -15.24 4.66 -1.23
C LEU A 166 -16.75 4.92 -1.23
N THR A 167 -17.20 6.18 -1.43
CA THR A 167 -18.64 6.47 -1.52
C THR A 167 -19.35 5.77 -2.67
N ARG A 168 -18.60 5.23 -3.65
CA ARG A 168 -19.14 4.43 -4.75
C ARG A 168 -19.63 3.06 -4.30
N PHE A 169 -19.06 2.53 -3.24
CA PHE A 169 -19.33 1.19 -2.72
C PHE A 169 -20.06 1.24 -1.37
N CYS A 170 -19.57 2.09 -0.48
CA CYS A 170 -20.00 2.12 0.91
C CYS A 170 -21.33 2.89 1.07
N SER A 171 -22.10 2.53 2.08
CA SER A 171 -23.32 3.24 2.46
C SER A 171 -23.00 4.60 3.07
N LYS A 172 -21.89 4.69 3.82
CA LYS A 172 -21.41 5.92 4.46
C LYS A 172 -19.89 5.86 4.64
N VAL A 173 -19.24 7.00 4.48
CA VAL A 173 -17.81 7.18 4.74
C VAL A 173 -17.65 8.27 5.81
N THR A 174 -16.89 8.01 6.87
CA THR A 174 -16.60 9.01 7.91
C THR A 174 -15.13 9.35 7.91
N ILE A 175 -14.78 10.60 7.62
CA ILE A 175 -13.39 11.07 7.71
C ILE A 175 -13.08 11.44 9.16
N VAL A 176 -12.01 10.83 9.70
CA VAL A 176 -11.48 11.11 11.03
C VAL A 176 -10.17 11.88 10.89
N ASN A 177 -10.10 13.10 11.38
CA ASN A 177 -8.89 13.91 11.36
C ASN A 177 -8.54 14.43 12.76
N ARG A 178 -7.24 14.38 13.09
CA ARG A 178 -6.73 14.83 14.42
C ARG A 178 -6.81 16.33 14.66
N ARG A 179 -7.01 17.12 13.63
CA ARG A 179 -7.14 18.58 13.66
C ARG A 179 -8.46 19.00 13.03
N GLU A 180 -8.86 20.23 13.29
CA GLU A 180 -9.99 20.84 12.60
C GLU A 180 -9.64 21.18 11.14
N GLU A 181 -8.43 21.68 10.93
CA GLU A 181 -7.93 22.03 9.61
C GLU A 181 -7.42 20.80 8.85
N LEU A 182 -7.78 20.72 7.58
CA LEU A 182 -7.29 19.72 6.66
C LEU A 182 -5.97 20.19 6.03
N ARG A 183 -5.10 19.25 5.70
CA ARG A 183 -3.89 19.50 4.90
C ARG A 183 -4.13 19.30 3.41
N ALA A 184 -5.29 18.79 3.06
CA ALA A 184 -5.71 18.61 1.67
C ALA A 184 -5.79 19.95 0.93
N SER A 185 -5.57 19.91 -0.37
CA SER A 185 -5.85 21.04 -1.26
C SER A 185 -7.32 21.42 -1.17
N GLN A 186 -7.60 22.71 -1.38
CA GLN A 186 -8.98 23.22 -1.27
C GLN A 186 -9.94 22.45 -2.19
N ILE A 187 -9.52 22.17 -3.42
CA ILE A 187 -10.31 21.42 -4.41
C ILE A 187 -10.72 20.04 -3.90
N MET A 188 -9.77 19.32 -3.28
CA MET A 188 -10.02 17.96 -2.77
C MET A 188 -10.92 18.00 -1.52
N ALA A 189 -10.68 18.98 -0.63
CA ALA A 189 -11.49 19.18 0.56
C ALA A 189 -12.93 19.55 0.20
N ASP A 190 -13.15 20.46 -0.74
CA ASP A 190 -14.48 20.87 -1.18
C ASP A 190 -15.21 19.70 -1.84
N ARG A 191 -14.56 18.95 -2.72
CA ARG A 191 -15.14 17.74 -3.34
C ARG A 191 -15.61 16.72 -2.31
N ALA A 192 -14.85 16.53 -1.23
CA ALA A 192 -15.25 15.64 -0.15
C ALA A 192 -16.39 16.22 0.70
N ARG A 193 -16.43 17.56 0.92
CA ARG A 193 -17.51 18.22 1.67
C ARG A 193 -18.85 18.22 0.93
N ASP A 194 -18.80 18.32 -0.40
CA ASP A 194 -20.00 18.32 -1.25
C ASP A 194 -20.61 16.93 -1.43
N ASN A 195 -20.03 15.89 -0.84
CA ASN A 195 -20.51 14.53 -0.96
C ASN A 195 -21.37 14.14 0.27
N ASP A 196 -22.66 13.94 0.06
CA ASP A 196 -23.65 13.62 1.10
C ASP A 196 -23.38 12.33 1.87
N LYS A 197 -22.58 11.39 1.29
CA LYS A 197 -22.19 10.16 1.97
C LYS A 197 -20.99 10.34 2.90
N ILE A 198 -20.32 11.51 2.88
CA ILE A 198 -19.13 11.77 3.70
C ILE A 198 -19.49 12.51 4.97
N GLY A 199 -19.29 11.86 6.11
CA GLY A 199 -19.37 12.45 7.43
C GLY A 199 -17.98 12.85 7.97
N TRP A 200 -17.96 13.73 8.97
CA TRP A 200 -16.73 14.30 9.52
C TRP A 200 -16.63 14.11 11.03
N LYS A 201 -15.46 13.66 11.48
CA LYS A 201 -15.05 13.58 12.88
C LYS A 201 -13.71 14.29 13.03
N LEU A 202 -13.76 15.61 13.09
CA LEU A 202 -12.58 16.46 13.26
C LEU A 202 -12.18 16.51 14.74
N ASN A 203 -10.93 16.89 15.02
CA ASN A 203 -10.34 16.88 16.36
C ASN A 203 -10.46 15.52 17.03
N ARG A 204 -10.25 14.44 16.27
CA ARG A 204 -10.33 13.05 16.76
C ARG A 204 -9.11 12.26 16.31
N VAL A 205 -8.64 11.40 17.21
CA VAL A 205 -7.62 10.39 16.93
C VAL A 205 -8.15 9.01 17.26
N VAL A 206 -7.71 8.02 16.52
CA VAL A 206 -7.97 6.62 16.84
C VAL A 206 -7.08 6.25 18.01
N LYS A 207 -7.67 5.71 19.08
CA LYS A 207 -7.00 5.20 20.25
C LYS A 207 -6.83 3.69 20.18
N GLU A 208 -7.88 3.00 19.77
CA GLU A 208 -7.95 1.55 19.81
C GLU A 208 -8.94 1.03 18.78
N TRP A 209 -8.63 -0.12 18.20
CA TRP A 209 -9.49 -0.90 17.35
C TRP A 209 -10.23 -1.93 18.20
N VAL A 210 -11.53 -2.10 17.96
CA VAL A 210 -12.42 -2.94 18.76
C VAL A 210 -12.85 -4.15 17.96
N GLY A 211 -12.84 -5.32 18.60
CA GLY A 211 -13.23 -6.59 18.04
C GLY A 211 -12.20 -7.68 18.30
N GLU A 212 -12.57 -8.90 17.98
CA GLU A 212 -11.68 -10.07 17.99
C GLU A 212 -11.04 -10.27 16.61
N GLN A 213 -10.03 -11.10 16.53
CA GLN A 213 -9.37 -11.41 15.25
C GLN A 213 -10.37 -11.99 14.25
N GLY A 214 -10.49 -11.37 13.08
CA GLY A 214 -11.46 -11.75 12.04
C GLY A 214 -12.87 -11.17 12.23
N ASN A 215 -13.14 -10.48 13.36
CA ASN A 215 -14.41 -9.82 13.63
C ASN A 215 -14.14 -8.38 14.10
N PHE A 216 -13.98 -7.47 13.14
CA PHE A 216 -13.80 -6.05 13.44
C PHE A 216 -15.15 -5.41 13.76
N GLU A 217 -15.28 -4.79 14.93
CA GLU A 217 -16.54 -4.23 15.43
C GLU A 217 -16.59 -2.71 15.41
N GLY A 218 -15.43 -2.04 15.46
CA GLY A 218 -15.43 -0.60 15.48
C GLY A 218 -14.12 0.03 15.95
N VAL A 219 -14.20 1.26 16.39
CA VAL A 219 -13.04 2.08 16.78
C VAL A 219 -13.35 2.97 17.98
N VAL A 220 -12.39 3.10 18.87
CA VAL A 220 -12.41 4.09 19.95
C VAL A 220 -11.73 5.36 19.47
N LEU A 221 -12.47 6.46 19.40
CA LEU A 221 -11.97 7.78 19.07
C LEU A 221 -11.81 8.62 20.32
N VAL A 222 -10.73 9.39 20.40
CA VAL A 222 -10.49 10.37 21.47
C VAL A 222 -10.51 11.77 20.89
N ASP A 223 -11.23 12.65 21.56
CA ASP A 223 -11.24 14.08 21.29
C ASP A 223 -9.88 14.69 21.67
N THR A 224 -9.22 15.33 20.70
CA THR A 224 -7.88 15.90 20.93
C THR A 224 -7.88 17.19 21.75
N ILE A 225 -9.06 17.81 21.93
CA ILE A 225 -9.24 19.06 22.68
C ILE A 225 -9.64 18.75 24.14
N SER A 226 -10.68 17.93 24.32
CA SER A 226 -11.23 17.63 25.65
C SER A 226 -10.64 16.39 26.31
N GLY A 227 -9.96 15.54 25.55
CA GLY A 227 -9.44 14.23 26.00
C GLY A 227 -10.52 13.17 26.24
N LEU A 228 -11.81 13.50 25.97
CA LEU A 228 -12.91 12.57 26.12
C LEU A 228 -12.83 11.44 25.07
N SER A 229 -13.01 10.21 25.55
CA SER A 229 -13.09 9.04 24.68
C SER A 229 -14.51 8.80 24.24
N LEU A 230 -14.72 8.63 22.94
CA LEU A 230 -15.98 8.25 22.33
C LEU A 230 -15.78 6.89 21.65
N ILE A 231 -16.54 5.91 22.05
CA ILE A 231 -16.59 4.64 21.35
C ILE A 231 -17.50 4.83 20.14
N HIS A 232 -16.94 4.74 18.95
CA HIS A 232 -17.71 4.68 17.71
C HIS A 232 -17.93 3.23 17.38
N ILE A 233 -18.90 2.62 18.09
CA ILE A 233 -19.47 1.34 17.74
C ILE A 233 -20.73 1.67 16.94
N SER A 234 -20.91 1.11 15.76
CA SER A 234 -22.27 1.04 15.26
C SER A 234 -22.98 0.00 16.11
N GLU A 235 -24.03 0.39 16.75
CA GLU A 235 -24.81 -0.51 17.61
C GLU A 235 -25.23 -1.80 16.86
N PRO A 236 -25.03 -2.98 17.46
CA PRO A 236 -25.70 -4.18 17.00
C PRO A 236 -27.16 -4.15 17.48
N THR A 237 -28.03 -3.46 16.77
CA THR A 237 -29.44 -3.76 16.86
C THR A 237 -29.76 -4.87 15.85
N ARG A 238 -29.73 -6.11 16.35
CA ARG A 238 -30.26 -7.34 15.77
C ARG A 238 -29.77 -7.74 14.36
N GLN A 239 -29.04 -8.84 14.35
CA GLN A 239 -28.89 -9.82 13.26
C GLN A 239 -28.50 -9.24 11.89
N GLU A 240 -27.22 -9.01 11.76
CA GLU A 240 -26.35 -9.32 10.62
C GLU A 240 -25.01 -8.65 10.93
N ALA A 241 -23.92 -9.43 10.86
CA ALA A 241 -22.58 -8.92 11.10
C ALA A 241 -22.25 -7.80 10.11
N ARG A 242 -22.30 -6.55 10.54
CA ARG A 242 -21.84 -5.40 9.76
C ARG A 242 -20.34 -5.28 9.94
N ALA A 243 -19.58 -5.73 8.96
CA ALA A 243 -18.16 -5.49 8.94
C ALA A 243 -17.90 -4.00 8.64
N TYR A 244 -17.03 -3.40 9.43
CA TYR A 244 -16.52 -2.05 9.22
C TYR A 244 -15.14 -2.14 8.58
N ALA A 245 -14.85 -1.21 7.68
CA ALA A 245 -13.50 -1.00 7.17
C ALA A 245 -12.95 0.31 7.71
N VAL A 246 -11.68 0.32 7.98
CA VAL A 246 -10.94 1.53 8.29
C VAL A 246 -9.78 1.65 7.33
N PHE A 247 -9.72 2.80 6.64
CA PHE A 247 -8.63 3.12 5.75
C PHE A 247 -7.72 4.14 6.45
N CYS A 248 -6.48 3.74 6.69
CA CYS A 248 -5.47 4.56 7.33
C CYS A 248 -4.60 5.21 6.26
N LEU A 249 -4.77 6.53 6.08
CA LEU A 249 -4.01 7.33 5.13
C LEU A 249 -3.35 8.50 5.83
N LYS A 250 -2.05 8.66 5.63
CA LYS A 250 -1.28 9.80 6.13
C LYS A 250 -0.87 10.75 5.02
#